data_8dd2321b6c37228ae05bd904f121d103
#
_entry.id   8dd2321b6c37228ae05bd904f121d103
#
_cell.length_a   1.000
_cell.length_b   1.000
_cell.length_c   1.000
_cell.angle_alpha   90.00
_cell.angle_beta   90.00
_cell.angle_gamma   90.00
#
_symmetry.space_group_name_H-M   'P 1'
#
loop_
_entity.id
_entity.type
_entity.pdbx_description
1 polymer ?
#
loop_
_entity_poly.entity_id
_entity_poly.type
_entity_poly.pdbx_seq_one_letter_code
_entity_poly.pdbx_strand_id
1 'polypeptide(L)'
;MRVAIPVSSDGRVERVFDCATSLVVLDLRDRDRGTYFETAIRSRSMRERAREFAAMGINVVLCNEISHSFESLIRNGGIEVRTHHSGTVDEVMEAFVVGYLTRDRGWNDRPPAQVSIS
;
A
#
# COMPACT_ATOMS: atom_id res chain seq x y z
N MET A 1 6.10 8.56 5.54
CA MET A 1 5.74 7.62 4.45
C MET A 1 4.34 7.09 4.66
N ARG A 2 3.54 7.11 3.62
CA ARG A 2 2.18 6.56 3.70
C ARG A 2 2.06 5.30 2.88
N VAL A 3 1.53 4.26 3.52
CA VAL A 3 1.37 2.94 2.92
C VAL A 3 -0.12 2.62 2.88
N ALA A 4 -0.61 2.17 1.75
CA ALA A 4 -2.02 1.83 1.61
C ALA A 4 -2.19 0.35 1.33
N ILE A 5 -3.20 -0.25 1.95
CA ILE A 5 -3.52 -1.66 1.79
C ILE A 5 -5.01 -1.76 1.49
N PRO A 6 -5.41 -2.29 0.33
CA PRO A 6 -6.83 -2.46 0.05
C PRO A 6 -7.41 -3.54 0.97
N VAL A 7 -8.50 -3.23 1.62
CA VAL A 7 -9.06 -4.09 2.66
C VAL A 7 -10.48 -4.49 2.30
N SER A 8 -10.80 -5.76 2.54
CA SER A 8 -12.15 -6.26 2.37
C SER A 8 -12.91 -6.13 3.68
N SER A 9 -14.21 -6.39 3.63
CA SER A 9 -15.07 -6.20 4.80
C SER A 9 -14.70 -7.11 5.97
N ASP A 10 -13.99 -8.19 5.72
CA ASP A 10 -13.58 -9.11 6.78
C ASP A 10 -12.17 -8.82 7.30
N GLY A 11 -11.59 -7.68 6.95
CA GLY A 11 -10.28 -7.29 7.48
C GLY A 11 -9.09 -7.91 6.79
N ARG A 12 -9.30 -8.55 5.65
CA ARG A 12 -8.22 -9.17 4.90
C ARG A 12 -7.83 -8.29 3.73
N VAL A 13 -6.63 -8.48 3.23
CA VAL A 13 -6.21 -7.80 2.01
C VAL A 13 -7.16 -8.20 0.89
N GLU A 14 -7.70 -7.21 0.19
CA GLU A 14 -8.63 -7.49 -0.89
C GLU A 14 -7.94 -8.33 -1.95
N ARG A 15 -8.60 -9.36 -2.44
CA ARG A 15 -7.97 -10.28 -3.37
C ARG A 15 -7.56 -9.58 -4.67
N VAL A 16 -8.41 -8.72 -5.19
CA VAL A 16 -8.12 -7.97 -6.41
C VAL A 16 -8.30 -6.49 -6.10
N PHE A 17 -7.24 -5.72 -6.24
CA PHE A 17 -7.27 -4.31 -5.86
C PHE A 17 -8.30 -3.53 -6.66
N ASP A 18 -8.48 -3.90 -7.93
CA ASP A 18 -9.44 -3.22 -8.79
C ASP A 18 -10.84 -3.21 -8.18
N CYS A 19 -11.16 -4.22 -7.38
CA CYS A 19 -12.49 -4.36 -6.77
C CYS A 19 -12.60 -3.74 -5.39
N ALA A 20 -11.53 -3.21 -4.85
CA ALA A 20 -11.54 -2.71 -3.48
C ALA A 20 -12.40 -1.46 -3.36
N THR A 21 -13.07 -1.35 -2.22
CA THR A 21 -13.87 -0.17 -1.90
C THR A 21 -13.33 0.57 -0.68
N SER A 22 -12.32 0.03 -0.04
CA SER A 22 -11.71 0.65 1.15
C SER A 22 -10.22 0.42 1.19
N LEU A 23 -9.52 1.33 1.81
CA LEU A 23 -8.09 1.23 2.06
C LEU A 23 -7.82 1.39 3.54
N VAL A 24 -6.83 0.65 4.03
CA VAL A 24 -6.20 1.01 5.29
C VAL A 24 -4.95 1.81 4.92
N VAL A 25 -4.79 2.97 5.51
CA VAL A 25 -3.65 3.85 5.25
C VAL A 25 -2.82 3.93 6.52
N LEU A 26 -1.56 3.57 6.41
CA LEU A 26 -0.61 3.59 7.52
C LEU A 26 0.34 4.76 7.29
N ASP A 27 0.45 5.62 8.28
CA ASP A 27 1.32 6.79 8.20
C ASP A 27 2.51 6.57 9.12
N LEU A 28 3.67 6.34 8.51
CA LEU A 28 4.90 6.08 9.25
C LEU A 28 5.78 7.32 9.22
N ARG A 29 6.33 7.68 10.38
CA ARG A 29 7.19 8.86 10.50
C ARG A 29 8.44 8.49 11.26
N ASP A 30 9.58 8.77 10.64
CA ASP A 30 10.87 8.50 11.23
C ASP A 30 10.96 7.06 11.71
N ARG A 31 11.14 6.82 12.97
CA ARG A 31 11.22 5.46 13.48
C ARG A 31 10.00 5.08 14.27
N ASP A 32 8.96 5.84 14.13
CA ASP A 32 7.74 5.60 14.84
C ASP A 32 6.92 4.56 14.06
N ARG A 33 6.20 3.72 14.79
CA ARG A 33 5.29 2.77 14.17
C ARG A 33 4.15 3.49 13.45
N GLY A 34 3.92 4.74 13.83
CA GLY A 34 2.92 5.54 13.16
C GLY A 34 1.50 5.22 13.58
N THR A 35 0.57 5.76 12.83
CA THR A 35 -0.85 5.55 13.05
C THR A 35 -1.49 5.09 11.76
N TYR A 36 -2.67 4.51 11.85
CA TYR A 36 -3.37 4.08 10.65
C TYR A 36 -4.86 4.36 10.78
N PHE A 37 -5.51 4.42 9.63
CA PHE A 37 -6.95 4.62 9.58
C PHE A 37 -7.50 3.92 8.33
N GLU A 38 -8.78 3.64 8.36
CA GLU A 38 -9.45 3.06 7.20
C GLU A 38 -10.27 4.14 6.53
N THR A 39 -10.26 4.17 5.21
CA THR A 39 -11.02 5.14 4.45
C THR A 39 -11.62 4.48 3.21
N ALA A 40 -12.76 4.99 2.79
CA ALA A 40 -13.41 4.51 1.58
C ALA A 40 -12.70 5.06 0.35
N ILE A 41 -12.70 4.26 -0.71
CA ILE A 41 -12.24 4.73 -2.00
C ILE A 41 -13.46 5.35 -2.67
N ARG A 42 -13.40 6.64 -2.96
CA ARG A 42 -14.55 7.38 -3.45
C ARG A 42 -14.70 7.34 -4.95
N SER A 43 -13.60 7.30 -5.65
CA SER A 43 -13.61 7.37 -7.11
C SER A 43 -13.99 6.01 -7.69
N ARG A 44 -14.59 6.03 -8.89
CA ARG A 44 -15.05 4.81 -9.52
C ARG A 44 -14.15 4.32 -10.62
N SER A 45 -13.59 5.23 -11.42
CA SER A 45 -12.73 4.80 -12.51
C SER A 45 -11.32 4.56 -11.99
N MET A 46 -10.59 3.70 -12.69
CA MET A 46 -9.21 3.42 -12.32
C MET A 46 -8.37 4.69 -12.32
N ARG A 47 -8.58 5.55 -13.31
CA ARG A 47 -7.80 6.78 -13.43
C ARG A 47 -8.07 7.71 -12.27
N GLU A 48 -9.33 7.85 -11.90
CA GLU A 48 -9.68 8.71 -10.77
C GLU A 48 -9.17 8.14 -9.46
N ARG A 49 -9.23 6.82 -9.32
CA ARG A 49 -8.70 6.17 -8.11
C ARG A 49 -7.21 6.41 -7.98
N ALA A 50 -6.48 6.29 -9.08
CA ALA A 50 -5.03 6.54 -9.04
C ALA A 50 -4.74 7.98 -8.63
N ARG A 51 -5.52 8.94 -9.12
CA ARG A 51 -5.38 10.34 -8.73
C ARG A 51 -5.73 10.56 -7.27
N GLU A 52 -6.76 9.88 -6.80
CA GLU A 52 -7.18 9.97 -5.41
C GLU A 52 -6.05 9.51 -4.49
N PHE A 53 -5.42 8.38 -4.83
CA PHE A 53 -4.32 7.86 -4.03
C PHE A 53 -3.12 8.81 -4.03
N ALA A 54 -2.82 9.40 -5.17
CA ALA A 54 -1.74 10.36 -5.25
C ALA A 54 -2.05 11.60 -4.41
N ALA A 55 -3.30 12.05 -4.44
CA ALA A 55 -3.72 13.21 -3.65
C ALA A 55 -3.65 12.94 -2.16
N MET A 56 -3.80 11.69 -1.76
CA MET A 56 -3.68 11.30 -0.36
C MET A 56 -2.22 11.20 0.09
N GLY A 57 -1.28 11.39 -0.81
CA GLY A 57 0.13 11.31 -0.46
C GLY A 57 0.62 9.90 -0.23
N ILE A 58 -0.03 8.91 -0.84
CA ILE A 58 0.38 7.52 -0.68
C ILE A 58 1.68 7.29 -1.42
N ASN A 59 2.62 6.63 -0.76
CA ASN A 59 3.93 6.33 -1.33
C ASN A 59 4.03 4.89 -1.81
N VAL A 60 3.39 3.97 -1.10
CA VAL A 60 3.49 2.54 -1.37
C VAL A 60 2.13 1.91 -1.22
N VAL A 61 1.80 1.01 -2.13
CA VAL A 61 0.59 0.18 -2.02
C VAL A 61 1.03 -1.27 -1.84
N LEU A 62 0.48 -1.93 -0.85
CA LEU A 62 0.70 -3.36 -0.62
C LEU A 62 -0.62 -4.06 -0.97
N CYS A 63 -0.63 -4.86 -2.02
CA CYS A 63 -1.86 -5.50 -2.46
C CYS A 63 -1.58 -6.93 -2.88
N ASN A 64 -2.62 -7.69 -3.17
CA ASN A 64 -2.46 -9.06 -3.64
C ASN A 64 -2.42 -9.05 -5.18
N GLU A 65 -3.56 -9.04 -5.81
CA GLU A 65 -3.64 -9.02 -7.27
C GLU A 65 -4.13 -7.66 -7.74
N ILE A 66 -3.67 -7.24 -8.90
CA ILE A 66 -4.05 -5.97 -9.47
C ILE A 66 -3.95 -6.09 -10.99
N SER A 67 -4.85 -5.48 -11.72
CA SER A 67 -4.77 -5.49 -13.18
C SER A 67 -3.58 -4.67 -13.63
N HIS A 68 -3.02 -5.04 -14.77
CA HIS A 68 -1.87 -4.33 -15.33
C HIS A 68 -2.21 -2.85 -15.58
N SER A 69 -3.40 -2.59 -16.09
CA SER A 69 -3.82 -1.22 -16.38
C SER A 69 -3.87 -0.36 -15.13
N PHE A 70 -4.43 -0.89 -14.06
CA PHE A 70 -4.55 -0.14 -12.82
C PHE A 70 -3.17 0.09 -12.19
N GLU A 71 -2.36 -0.95 -12.20
CA GLU A 71 -1.00 -0.84 -11.66
C GLU A 71 -0.21 0.25 -12.39
N SER A 72 -0.32 0.29 -13.72
CA SER A 72 0.38 1.30 -14.49
C SER A 72 -0.05 2.71 -14.13
N LEU A 73 -1.35 2.91 -13.95
CA LEU A 73 -1.86 4.22 -13.57
C LEU A 73 -1.34 4.65 -12.19
N ILE A 74 -1.31 3.72 -11.26
CA ILE A 74 -0.84 4.03 -9.91
C ILE A 74 0.66 4.35 -9.94
N ARG A 75 1.45 3.55 -10.65
CA ARG A 75 2.88 3.78 -10.75
C ARG A 75 3.19 5.10 -11.45
N ASN A 76 2.40 5.46 -12.45
CA ASN A 76 2.60 6.72 -13.16
C ASN A 76 2.38 7.92 -12.24
N GLY A 77 1.62 7.75 -11.17
CA GLY A 77 1.43 8.79 -10.18
C GLY A 77 2.54 8.86 -9.13
N GLY A 78 3.60 8.09 -9.32
CA GLY A 78 4.73 8.09 -8.39
C GLY A 78 4.58 7.18 -7.20
N ILE A 79 3.63 6.25 -7.25
CA ILE A 79 3.38 5.34 -6.14
C ILE A 79 3.99 3.98 -6.46
N GLU A 80 4.70 3.43 -5.50
CA GLU A 80 5.25 2.08 -5.65
C GLU A 80 4.15 1.06 -5.39
N VAL A 81 4.09 0.00 -6.19
CA VAL A 81 3.10 -1.05 -6.02
C VAL A 81 3.83 -2.35 -5.74
N ARG A 82 3.50 -3.00 -4.63
CA ARG A 82 4.04 -4.31 -4.27
C ARG A 82 2.88 -5.29 -4.22
N THR A 83 3.01 -6.37 -4.96
CA THR A 83 1.94 -7.35 -5.14
C THR A 83 2.19 -8.60 -4.33
N HIS A 84 1.23 -9.50 -4.36
CA HIS A 84 1.32 -10.83 -3.73
C HIS A 84 1.31 -10.81 -2.20
N HIS A 85 0.70 -9.79 -1.62
CA HIS A 85 0.47 -9.74 -0.18
C HIS A 85 -0.94 -10.24 0.10
N SER A 86 -1.06 -11.24 0.94
CA SER A 86 -2.36 -11.83 1.27
C SER A 86 -2.43 -12.04 2.78
N GLY A 87 -3.61 -12.37 3.27
CA GLY A 87 -3.83 -12.57 4.69
C GLY A 87 -4.59 -11.39 5.29
N THR A 88 -4.51 -11.23 6.59
CA THR A 88 -5.17 -10.10 7.22
C THR A 88 -4.35 -8.84 7.02
N VAL A 89 -5.06 -7.71 7.00
CA VAL A 89 -4.38 -6.42 6.88
C VAL A 89 -3.44 -6.22 8.05
N ASP A 90 -3.85 -6.66 9.25
CA ASP A 90 -3.00 -6.52 10.42
C ASP A 90 -1.67 -7.27 10.26
N GLU A 91 -1.72 -8.48 9.71
CA GLU A 91 -0.50 -9.25 9.47
C GLU A 91 0.41 -8.56 8.46
N VAL A 92 -0.17 -8.09 7.36
CA VAL A 92 0.61 -7.43 6.32
C VAL A 92 1.20 -6.13 6.83
N MET A 93 0.39 -5.36 7.57
CA MET A 93 0.84 -4.10 8.12
C MET A 93 1.97 -4.32 9.13
N GLU A 94 1.83 -5.30 10.00
CA GLU A 94 2.84 -5.58 11.00
C GLU A 94 4.16 -6.00 10.35
N ALA A 95 4.09 -6.85 9.35
CA ALA A 95 5.29 -7.29 8.65
C ALA A 95 6.00 -6.11 7.98
N PHE A 96 5.23 -5.19 7.40
CA PHE A 96 5.81 -4.02 6.78
C PHE A 96 6.47 -3.12 7.81
N VAL A 97 5.81 -2.88 8.93
CA VAL A 97 6.33 -2.02 9.99
C VAL A 97 7.62 -2.60 10.56
N VAL A 98 7.65 -3.89 10.80
CA VAL A 98 8.86 -4.54 11.31
C VAL A 98 10.01 -4.34 10.32
N GLY A 99 9.74 -4.55 9.03
CA GLY A 99 10.76 -4.33 8.02
C GLY A 99 11.24 -2.90 7.97
N TYR A 100 10.31 -1.95 8.09
CA TYR A 100 10.64 -0.54 8.08
C TYR A 100 11.53 -0.16 9.27
N LEU A 101 11.17 -0.63 10.45
CA LEU A 101 11.92 -0.27 11.65
C LEU A 101 13.29 -0.94 11.70
N THR A 102 13.39 -2.16 11.19
CA THR A 102 14.65 -2.88 11.28
C THR A 102 15.62 -2.53 10.17
N ARG A 103 15.18 -1.82 9.14
CA ARG A 103 16.02 -1.47 8.04
C ARG A 103 16.47 -0.04 8.04
N ASP A 104 16.27 0.66 9.13
CA ASP A 104 16.57 2.06 9.18
C ASP A 104 18.04 2.34 8.91
N ARG A 105 18.92 1.38 9.08
CA ARG A 105 20.33 1.62 8.91
C ARG A 105 20.80 1.66 7.48
N GLY A 106 20.24 1.02 6.60
CA GLY A 106 20.68 1.04 5.23
C GLY A 106 19.53 0.99 4.30
N TRP A 107 18.38 1.12 4.86
CA TRP A 107 17.17 0.94 4.10
C TRP A 107 17.07 1.90 2.93
N ASN A 108 17.45 3.14 3.14
CA ASN A 108 17.30 4.16 2.12
C ASN A 108 18.31 4.07 1.01
N ASP A 109 19.30 3.26 1.17
CA ASP A 109 20.36 3.16 0.20
C ASP A 109 20.03 2.20 -0.91
N ARG A 110 18.91 1.53 -0.83
CA ARG A 110 18.57 0.58 -1.87
C ARG A 110 17.13 0.75 -2.27
N PRO A 111 16.86 0.50 -3.54
CA PRO A 111 15.52 0.63 -4.05
C PRO A 111 14.61 -0.38 -3.38
N PRO A 112 13.38 -0.01 -3.11
CA PRO A 112 12.42 -0.92 -2.52
C PRO A 112 12.22 -2.19 -3.33
N ALA A 113 12.40 -2.12 -4.61
CA ALA A 113 12.23 -3.29 -5.45
C ALA A 113 13.16 -4.42 -5.07
N GLN A 114 14.29 -4.08 -4.52
CA GLN A 114 15.23 -5.10 -4.12
C GLN A 114 14.81 -5.77 -2.86
N VAL A 115 13.96 -5.15 -2.16
CA VAL A 115 13.52 -5.70 -0.94
C VAL A 115 12.32 -6.50 -1.15
N SER A 116 11.84 -6.42 -2.28
CA SER A 116 10.61 -7.02 -2.60
C SER A 116 10.67 -8.44 -2.64
N ILE A 117 11.52 -9.00 -2.11
CA ILE A 117 11.36 -10.32 -1.86
C ILE A 117 10.09 -10.55 -1.22
N SER A 118 9.51 -9.57 -0.86
CA SER A 118 8.23 -9.73 -0.24
C SER A 118 7.19 -10.21 -1.20
#